data_acd3967c416f4cef20400d69acc3ec40
#
_entry.id   acd3967c416f4cef20400d69acc3ec40
#
_cell.length_a   1.000
_cell.length_b   1.000
_cell.length_c   1.000
_cell.angle_alpha   90.00
_cell.angle_beta   90.00
_cell.angle_gamma   90.00
#
_symmetry.space_group_name_H-M   'P 1'
#
loop_
_entity.id
_entity.type
_entity.pdbx_description
1 polymer ?
#
loop_
_entity_poly.entity_id
_entity_poly.type
_entity_poly.pdbx_seq_one_letter_code
_entity_poly.pdbx_strand_id
1 'polypeptide(L)'
;MILNSLNDTRSIEVITLAGREQGLVFLGKTFVADQSYSNLDQAIAASRKDLDLGFAVLITPDGEIFRVWVSVPNQIIYQSAQAA
;
A
#
# COMPACT_ATOMS: atom_id res chain seq x y z
N MET A 1 -6.80 6.46 -3.22
CA MET A 1 -6.52 6.69 -4.65
C MET A 1 -6.44 5.37 -5.39
N ILE A 2 -6.98 5.32 -6.57
CA ILE A 2 -6.94 4.12 -7.41
C ILE A 2 -5.94 4.36 -8.52
N LEU A 3 -4.97 3.45 -8.67
CA LEU A 3 -3.98 3.54 -9.73
C LEU A 3 -4.29 2.54 -10.82
N ASN A 4 -4.06 2.93 -12.06
CA ASN A 4 -4.26 2.03 -13.20
C ASN A 4 -3.11 1.05 -13.39
N SER A 5 -1.95 1.38 -12.84
CA SER A 5 -0.77 0.51 -12.96
C SER A 5 0.18 0.83 -11.82
N LEU A 6 1.25 0.06 -11.72
CA LEU A 6 2.30 0.28 -10.74
C LEU A 6 3.47 1.09 -11.30
N ASN A 7 3.32 1.66 -12.51
CA ASN A 7 4.43 2.34 -13.17
C ASN A 7 4.92 3.57 -12.42
N ASP A 8 4.03 4.24 -11.69
CA ASP A 8 4.40 5.45 -10.96
C ASP A 8 4.81 5.17 -9.53
N THR A 9 4.96 3.89 -9.17
CA THR A 9 5.32 3.50 -7.83
C THR A 9 6.68 2.82 -7.82
N ARG A 10 7.31 2.76 -6.66
CA ARG A 10 8.55 2.05 -6.47
C ARG A 10 8.35 1.00 -5.40
N SER A 11 8.65 -0.25 -5.74
CA SER A 11 8.54 -1.35 -4.78
C SER A 11 9.73 -1.33 -3.83
N ILE A 12 9.45 -1.52 -2.56
CA ILE A 12 10.48 -1.59 -1.53
C ILE A 12 10.12 -2.67 -0.53
N GLU A 13 11.09 -3.06 0.27
CA GLU A 13 10.83 -3.91 1.42
C GLU A 13 10.81 -3.02 2.65
N VAL A 14 9.77 -3.15 3.45
CA VAL A 14 9.58 -2.34 4.64
C VAL A 14 9.68 -3.22 5.87
N ILE A 15 10.42 -2.78 6.87
CA ILE A 15 10.48 -3.49 8.13
C ILE A 15 9.66 -2.68 9.13
N THR A 16 8.62 -3.31 9.64
CA THR A 16 7.72 -2.70 10.62
C THR A 16 7.79 -3.49 11.91
N LEU A 17 7.04 -3.07 12.91
CA LEU A 17 6.96 -3.82 14.15
C LEU A 17 6.36 -5.22 13.93
N ALA A 18 5.60 -5.39 12.86
CA ALA A 18 5.03 -6.68 12.52
C ALA A 18 5.98 -7.57 11.72
N GLY A 19 7.13 -7.05 11.30
CA GLY A 19 8.11 -7.79 10.53
C GLY A 19 8.34 -7.17 9.16
N ARG A 20 8.80 -8.00 8.23
CA ARG A 20 9.06 -7.54 6.86
C ARG A 20 7.79 -7.55 6.06
N GLU A 21 7.56 -6.48 5.34
CA GLU A 21 6.36 -6.36 4.50
C GLU A 21 6.72 -5.76 3.16
N GLN A 22 5.97 -6.14 2.15
CA GLN A 22 6.10 -5.53 0.84
C GLN A 22 5.51 -4.13 0.89
N GLY A 23 6.22 -3.17 0.34
CA GLY A 23 5.77 -1.80 0.34
C GLY A 23 5.91 -1.13 -1.01
N LEU A 24 5.31 0.04 -1.11
CA LEU A 24 5.42 0.92 -2.27
C LEU A 24 5.72 2.32 -1.81
N VAL A 25 6.47 3.06 -2.63
CA VAL A 25 6.61 4.50 -2.46
C VAL A 25 5.85 5.18 -3.61
N PHE A 26 4.96 6.10 -3.26
CA PHE A 26 4.18 6.84 -4.24
C PHE A 26 3.99 8.26 -3.73
N LEU A 27 4.38 9.24 -4.54
CA LEU A 27 4.27 10.66 -4.19
C LEU A 27 4.92 10.99 -2.83
N GLY A 28 6.05 10.37 -2.57
CA GLY A 28 6.81 10.64 -1.35
C GLY A 28 6.28 9.97 -0.09
N LYS A 29 5.23 9.16 -0.21
CA LYS A 29 4.68 8.43 0.92
C LYS A 29 4.96 6.95 0.78
N THR A 30 5.14 6.29 1.91
CA THR A 30 5.37 4.84 1.96
C THR A 30 4.07 4.14 2.34
N PHE A 31 3.74 3.11 1.59
CA PHE A 31 2.54 2.30 1.81
C PHE A 31 2.95 0.86 2.00
N VAL A 32 2.22 0.13 2.82
CA VAL A 32 2.42 -1.31 2.98
C VAL A 32 1.20 -2.05 2.45
N ALA A 33 1.44 -3.28 1.97
CA ALA A 33 0.35 -4.10 1.45
C ALA A 33 -0.59 -4.49 2.58
N ASP A 34 -1.88 -4.36 2.33
CA ASP A 34 -2.91 -4.81 3.23
C ASP A 34 -3.53 -6.07 2.62
N GLN A 35 -4.78 -6.03 2.23
CA GLN A 35 -5.45 -7.20 1.67
C GLN A 35 -5.72 -7.04 0.19
N SER A 36 -6.01 -8.15 -0.47
CA SER A 36 -6.39 -8.18 -1.87
C SER A 36 -7.85 -8.57 -1.99
N TYR A 37 -8.51 -8.07 -3.02
CA TYR A 37 -9.93 -8.31 -3.24
C TYR A 37 -10.16 -8.68 -4.70
N SER A 38 -11.20 -9.48 -4.93
CA SER A 38 -11.49 -9.97 -6.28
C SER A 38 -12.21 -8.94 -7.13
N ASN A 39 -12.79 -7.91 -6.54
CA ASN A 39 -13.39 -6.84 -7.33
C ASN A 39 -13.12 -5.48 -6.70
N LEU A 40 -13.23 -4.46 -7.53
CA LEU A 40 -12.89 -3.10 -7.12
C LEU A 40 -13.84 -2.56 -6.06
N ASP A 41 -15.11 -2.88 -6.13
CA ASP A 41 -16.08 -2.39 -5.15
C ASP A 41 -15.76 -2.89 -3.75
N GLN A 42 -15.32 -4.13 -3.62
CA GLN A 42 -14.92 -4.67 -2.32
C GLN A 42 -13.67 -3.98 -1.81
N ALA A 43 -12.71 -3.71 -2.68
CA ALA A 43 -11.49 -3.01 -2.30
C ALA A 43 -11.81 -1.60 -1.82
N ILE A 44 -12.69 -0.90 -2.51
CA ILE A 44 -13.10 0.45 -2.13
C ILE A 44 -13.81 0.44 -0.78
N ALA A 45 -14.74 -0.49 -0.60
CA ALA A 45 -15.46 -0.59 0.65
C ALA A 45 -14.53 -0.88 1.84
N ALA A 46 -13.57 -1.76 1.64
CA ALA A 46 -12.59 -2.08 2.67
C ALA A 46 -11.69 -0.90 3.00
N SER A 47 -11.33 -0.10 1.99
CA SER A 47 -10.44 1.03 2.20
C SER A 47 -11.09 2.18 2.97
N ARG A 48 -12.42 2.25 3.01
CA ARG A 48 -13.11 3.34 3.71
C ARG A 48 -12.78 3.38 5.19
N LYS A 49 -12.62 2.22 5.80
CA LYS A 49 -12.29 2.15 7.21
C LYS A 49 -10.94 2.83 7.47
N ASP A 50 -9.95 2.57 6.62
CA ASP A 50 -8.64 3.16 6.77
C ASP A 50 -8.66 4.66 6.48
N LEU A 51 -9.42 5.07 5.48
CA LEU A 51 -9.59 6.48 5.18
C LEU A 51 -10.25 7.22 6.35
N ASP A 52 -11.23 6.60 6.99
CA ASP A 52 -11.90 7.20 8.15
C ASP A 52 -10.95 7.35 9.33
N LEU A 53 -9.93 6.51 9.41
CA LEU A 53 -8.90 6.60 10.44
C LEU A 53 -7.80 7.60 10.10
N GLY A 54 -7.88 8.23 8.93
CA GLY A 54 -6.92 9.24 8.53
C GLY A 54 -5.74 8.72 7.73
N PHE A 55 -5.75 7.45 7.33
CA PHE A 55 -4.67 6.91 6.51
C PHE A 55 -4.90 7.22 5.04
N ALA A 56 -3.82 7.36 4.30
CA ALA A 56 -3.92 7.39 2.84
C ALA A 56 -3.96 5.94 2.34
N VAL A 57 -4.70 5.71 1.28
CA VAL A 57 -4.90 4.37 0.74
C VAL A 57 -4.68 4.39 -0.77
N LEU A 58 -4.00 3.37 -1.28
CA LEU A 58 -3.87 3.12 -2.71
C LEU A 58 -4.53 1.79 -3.03
N ILE A 59 -5.16 1.73 -4.19
CA ILE A 59 -5.69 0.48 -4.73
C ILE A 59 -5.04 0.28 -6.08
N THR A 60 -4.40 -0.87 -6.28
CA THR A 60 -3.68 -1.16 -7.52
C THR A 60 -4.15 -2.47 -8.11
N PRO A 61 -4.18 -2.56 -9.44
CA PRO A 61 -4.49 -3.84 -10.08
C PRO A 61 -3.29 -4.79 -9.96
N ASP A 62 -3.58 -6.06 -9.77
CA ASP A 62 -2.56 -7.09 -9.69
C ASP A 62 -3.15 -8.35 -10.32
N GLY A 63 -3.02 -8.47 -11.65
CA GLY A 63 -3.69 -9.53 -12.37
C GLY A 63 -5.20 -9.35 -12.30
N GLU A 64 -5.88 -10.35 -11.78
CA GLU A 64 -7.35 -10.30 -11.68
C GLU A 64 -7.83 -9.84 -10.33
N ILE A 65 -6.93 -9.41 -9.46
CA ILE A 65 -7.30 -8.93 -8.14
C ILE A 65 -6.92 -7.46 -7.98
N PHE A 66 -7.44 -6.85 -6.93
CA PHE A 66 -7.12 -5.48 -6.57
C PHE A 66 -6.48 -5.48 -5.19
N ARG A 67 -5.27 -4.94 -5.11
CA ARG A 67 -4.53 -4.91 -3.87
C ARG A 67 -4.67 -3.55 -3.22
N VAL A 68 -4.93 -3.56 -1.91
CA VAL A 68 -5.05 -2.34 -1.12
C VAL A 68 -3.74 -2.11 -0.39
N TRP A 69 -3.27 -0.87 -0.41
CA TRP A 69 -2.05 -0.45 0.27
C TRP A 69 -2.41 0.69 1.20
N VAL A 70 -1.85 0.67 2.38
CA VAL A 70 -2.15 1.66 3.41
C VAL A 70 -0.87 2.39 3.78
N SER A 71 -0.97 3.72 3.89
CA SER A 71 0.20 4.52 4.27
C SER A 71 0.57 4.25 5.73
N VAL A 72 1.85 4.35 6.02
CA VAL A 72 2.37 4.15 7.37
C VAL A 72 3.24 5.33 7.77
N PRO A 73 3.20 5.72 9.06
CA PRO A 73 4.05 6.81 9.53
C PRO A 73 5.52 6.43 9.47
N ASN A 74 6.36 7.40 9.15
CA ASN A 74 7.79 7.14 9.04
C ASN A 74 8.40 6.65 10.35
N GLN A 75 7.80 6.97 11.48
CA GLN A 75 8.35 6.56 12.76
C GLN A 75 8.34 5.07 12.98
N ILE A 76 7.47 4.34 12.30
CA ILE A 76 7.38 2.90 12.49
C ILE A 76 7.92 2.12 11.29
N ILE A 77 8.57 2.82 10.36
CA ILE A 77 9.16 2.19 9.20
C ILE A 77 10.66 2.18 9.38
N TYR A 78 11.22 0.98 9.36
CA TYR A 78 12.66 0.83 9.27
C TYR A 78 12.92 0.38 7.87
N GLN A 79 13.19 1.36 7.01
CA GLN A 79 13.35 1.06 5.61
C GLN A 79 14.57 0.21 5.41
N SER A 80 14.41 -0.95 4.84
CA SER A 80 15.54 -1.76 4.45
C SER A 80 16.24 -1.06 3.32
N ALA A 81 17.42 -1.49 3.03
CA ALA A 81 18.16 -0.94 1.94
C ALA A 81 17.26 -0.85 0.75
N GLN A 82 17.18 0.29 0.16
CA GLN A 82 16.44 0.44 -0.98
C GLN A 82 16.90 -0.54 -1.88
N ALA A 83 16.04 -1.10 -2.53
CA ALA A 83 16.37 -1.93 -3.62
C ALA A 83 17.18 -1.12 -4.55
N ALA A 84 18.10 -0.59 -4.16
CA ALA A 84 18.87 0.30 -5.04
C ALA A 84 19.39 -0.43 -6.19
#